data_2cf58366756d0f58bcff5d9247a2fef6
#
_entry.id   2cf58366756d0f58bcff5d9247a2fef6
#
_cell.length_a   1.000
_cell.length_b   1.000
_cell.length_c   1.000
_cell.angle_alpha   90.00
_cell.angle_beta   90.00
_cell.angle_gamma   90.00
#
_symmetry.space_group_name_H-M   'P 1'
#
loop_
_entity.id
_entity.type
_entity.pdbx_description
1 polymer ?
#
loop_
_entity_poly.entity_id
_entity_poly.type
_entity_poly.pdbx_seq_one_letter_code
_entity_poly.pdbx_strand_id
1 'polypeptide(L)'
;MKKFLLGAHMPTAGGFYKAALLGQEVGCTAIQIFTKSNRQWQAKNLTTDDIALFKNKIQECKIQYTVTHARYLINLASPDQATQTKSMQALEIELDRCNQLGITDLVL
;
A
#
# COMPACT_ATOMS: atom_id res chain seq x y z
N MET A 1 21.86 7.98 19.53
CA MET A 1 20.60 7.37 19.97
C MET A 1 20.00 6.55 18.83
N LYS A 2 19.68 5.31 19.08
CA LYS A 2 19.00 4.46 18.12
C LYS A 2 17.56 4.95 17.92
N LYS A 3 17.19 5.22 16.67
CA LYS A 3 15.82 5.54 16.32
C LYS A 3 15.10 4.26 15.87
N PHE A 4 13.95 4.00 16.43
CA PHE A 4 13.11 2.91 16.01
C PHE A 4 12.14 3.38 14.94
N LEU A 5 11.85 2.49 13.99
CA LEU A 5 10.77 2.73 13.05
C LEU A 5 9.46 2.36 13.74
N LEU A 6 8.63 3.35 13.99
CA LEU A 6 7.32 3.16 14.60
C LEU A 6 6.27 3.62 13.62
N GLY A 7 5.25 2.81 13.46
CA GLY A 7 4.23 3.14 12.48
C GLY A 7 2.88 2.51 12.76
N ALA A 8 1.95 2.84 11.89
CA ALA A 8 0.58 2.34 11.94
C ALA A 8 0.01 2.27 10.54
N HIS A 9 -1.12 1.60 10.42
CA HIS A 9 -1.87 1.56 9.18
C HIS A 9 -2.57 2.89 8.97
N MET A 10 -2.35 3.51 7.81
CA MET A 10 -2.94 4.81 7.48
C MET A 10 -3.95 4.68 6.34
N PRO A 11 -5.09 5.40 6.44
CA PRO A 11 -6.06 5.41 5.34
C PRO A 11 -5.53 6.19 4.15
N THR A 12 -5.99 5.80 2.97
CA THR A 12 -5.63 6.44 1.70
C THR A 12 -6.79 7.18 1.06
N ALA A 13 -7.89 7.36 1.78
CA ALA A 13 -9.06 8.07 1.28
C ALA A 13 -8.69 9.48 0.84
N GLY A 14 -9.05 9.83 -0.38
CA GLY A 14 -8.73 11.13 -0.96
C GLY A 14 -7.37 11.23 -1.65
N GLY A 15 -6.56 10.16 -1.58
CA GLY A 15 -5.27 10.07 -2.25
C GLY A 15 -4.22 9.38 -1.41
N PHE A 16 -3.30 8.67 -2.06
CA PHE A 16 -2.23 7.94 -1.36
C PHE A 16 -1.33 8.89 -0.55
N TYR A 17 -1.07 10.09 -1.05
CA TYR A 17 -0.24 11.08 -0.37
C TYR A 17 -0.80 11.47 1.01
N LYS A 18 -2.10 11.35 1.20
CA LYS A 18 -2.73 11.67 2.49
C LYS A 18 -2.31 10.71 3.59
N ALA A 19 -1.99 9.47 3.24
CA ALA A 19 -1.47 8.51 4.21
C ALA A 19 -0.15 8.99 4.81
N ALA A 20 0.72 9.59 4.00
CA ALA A 20 1.98 10.16 4.49
C ALA A 20 1.74 11.34 5.43
N LEU A 21 0.81 12.23 5.08
CA LEU A 21 0.46 13.38 5.93
C LEU A 21 -0.10 12.94 7.27
N LEU A 22 -1.04 11.98 7.26
CA LEU A 22 -1.63 11.45 8.50
C LEU A 22 -0.59 10.72 9.35
N GLY A 23 0.29 9.96 8.72
CA GLY A 23 1.38 9.29 9.43
C GLY A 23 2.28 10.29 10.14
N GLN A 24 2.67 11.35 9.46
CA GLN A 24 3.47 12.41 10.06
C GLN A 24 2.75 13.07 11.23
N GLU A 25 1.45 13.35 11.08
CA GLU A 25 0.64 14.00 12.11
C GLU A 25 0.62 13.21 13.41
N VAL A 26 0.58 11.88 13.34
CA VAL A 26 0.57 11.03 14.55
C VAL A 26 1.98 10.59 14.97
N GLY A 27 3.01 11.06 14.30
CA GLY A 27 4.40 10.79 14.68
C GLY A 27 4.99 9.50 14.12
N CYS A 28 4.41 8.94 13.07
CA CYS A 28 4.93 7.74 12.43
C CYS A 28 6.21 8.01 11.65
N THR A 29 7.14 7.07 11.70
CA THR A 29 8.30 7.00 10.81
C THR A 29 8.16 5.89 9.77
N ALA A 30 7.16 5.03 9.94
CA ALA A 30 6.76 3.99 9.01
C ALA A 30 5.25 3.96 8.90
N ILE A 31 4.72 3.58 7.75
CA ILE A 31 3.29 3.43 7.56
C ILE A 31 2.97 2.14 6.79
N GLN A 32 1.78 1.62 7.02
CA GLN A 32 1.20 0.56 6.20
C GLN A 32 -0.03 1.11 5.51
N ILE A 33 -0.20 0.75 4.25
CA ILE A 33 -1.36 1.19 3.46
C ILE A 33 -1.94 0.03 2.68
N PHE A 34 -3.16 0.21 2.22
CA PHE A 34 -3.73 -0.59 1.14
C PHE A 34 -3.61 0.19 -0.16
N THR A 35 -3.30 -0.49 -1.26
CA THR A 35 -3.16 0.18 -2.57
C THR A 35 -4.41 0.09 -3.43
N LYS A 36 -5.42 -0.65 -3.01
CA LYS A 36 -6.70 -0.74 -3.71
C LYS A 36 -7.84 -1.02 -2.74
N SER A 37 -9.08 -0.93 -3.26
CA SER A 37 -10.30 -1.12 -2.45
C SER A 37 -10.39 -2.52 -1.86
N ASN A 38 -10.94 -2.61 -0.64
CA ASN A 38 -11.22 -3.86 0.07
C ASN A 38 -12.19 -4.78 -0.64
N ARG A 39 -13.11 -4.22 -1.40
CA ARG A 39 -14.32 -4.92 -1.86
C ARG A 39 -14.28 -5.31 -3.32
N GLN A 40 -13.22 -4.94 -4.03
CA GLN A 40 -13.14 -5.14 -5.47
C GLN A 40 -11.87 -5.86 -5.85
N TRP A 41 -11.98 -6.79 -6.77
CA TRP A 41 -10.84 -7.48 -7.36
C TRP A 41 -10.05 -6.57 -8.30
N GLN A 42 -10.74 -5.61 -8.94
CA GLN A 42 -10.11 -4.66 -9.85
C GLN A 42 -9.73 -3.38 -9.13
N ALA A 43 -8.67 -2.75 -9.58
CA ALA A 43 -8.19 -1.48 -9.06
C ALA A 43 -8.09 -0.46 -10.19
N LYS A 44 -8.33 0.81 -9.87
CA LYS A 44 -8.06 1.90 -10.80
C LYS A 44 -6.57 1.98 -11.08
N ASN A 45 -6.21 2.27 -12.32
CA ASN A 45 -4.83 2.54 -12.66
C ASN A 45 -4.31 3.74 -11.87
N LEU A 46 -3.08 3.65 -11.38
CA LEU A 46 -2.41 4.77 -10.74
C LEU A 46 -2.02 5.79 -11.81
N THR A 47 -2.29 7.06 -11.56
CA THR A 47 -1.84 8.13 -12.45
C THR A 47 -0.40 8.51 -12.13
N THR A 48 0.28 9.07 -13.11
CA THR A 48 1.64 9.60 -12.91
C THR A 48 1.66 10.64 -11.78
N ASP A 49 0.63 11.49 -11.72
CA ASP A 49 0.51 12.52 -10.69
C ASP A 49 0.34 11.91 -9.29
N ASP A 50 -0.49 10.87 -9.15
CA ASP A 50 -0.68 10.18 -7.87
C ASP A 50 0.63 9.58 -7.37
N ILE A 51 1.38 8.95 -8.27
CA ILE A 51 2.66 8.31 -7.95
C ILE A 51 3.68 9.35 -7.51
N ALA A 52 3.81 10.43 -8.27
CA ALA A 52 4.76 11.50 -7.97
C ALA A 52 4.40 12.19 -6.64
N LEU A 53 3.13 12.48 -6.43
CA LEU A 53 2.67 13.14 -5.21
C LEU A 53 2.91 12.26 -3.97
N PHE A 54 2.63 10.97 -4.07
CA PHE A 54 2.89 10.04 -2.98
C PHE A 54 4.39 9.99 -2.63
N LYS A 55 5.24 9.80 -3.63
CA LYS A 55 6.69 9.72 -3.42
C LYS A 55 7.25 11.00 -2.80
N ASN A 56 6.78 12.16 -3.28
CA ASN A 56 7.21 13.45 -2.74
C ASN A 56 6.77 13.63 -1.30
N LYS A 57 5.53 13.27 -0.96
CA LYS A 57 5.04 13.40 0.40
C LYS A 57 5.70 12.44 1.37
N ILE A 58 6.01 11.22 0.92
CA ILE A 58 6.78 10.26 1.74
C ILE A 58 8.12 10.88 2.16
N GLN A 59 8.81 11.54 1.22
CA GLN A 59 10.07 12.23 1.53
C GLN A 59 9.86 13.43 2.45
N GLU A 60 8.92 14.31 2.12
CA GLU A 60 8.65 15.51 2.92
C GLU A 60 8.25 15.18 4.36
N CYS A 61 7.44 14.15 4.54
CA CYS A 61 6.95 13.72 5.84
C CYS A 61 7.95 12.85 6.60
N LYS A 62 9.11 12.57 6.01
CA LYS A 62 10.19 11.76 6.60
C LYS A 62 9.71 10.36 7.00
N ILE A 63 8.82 9.78 6.20
CA ILE A 63 8.40 8.39 6.34
C ILE A 63 9.55 7.54 5.78
N GLN A 64 10.18 6.77 6.63
CA GLN A 64 11.36 6.00 6.26
C GLN A 64 11.03 4.65 5.64
N TYR A 65 9.85 4.12 5.96
CA TYR A 65 9.47 2.80 5.50
C TYR A 65 7.97 2.72 5.25
N THR A 66 7.61 2.16 4.11
CA THR A 66 6.20 1.96 3.74
C THR A 66 5.98 0.51 3.37
N VAL A 67 4.93 -0.08 3.91
CA VAL A 67 4.52 -1.45 3.67
C VAL A 67 3.09 -1.44 3.11
N THR A 68 2.83 -2.30 2.16
CA THR A 68 1.48 -2.56 1.67
C THR A 68 0.97 -3.86 2.25
N HIS A 69 -0.30 -3.88 2.64
CA HIS A 69 -0.97 -5.11 3.04
C HIS A 69 -1.92 -5.55 1.91
N ALA A 70 -1.83 -6.84 1.54
CA ALA A 70 -2.74 -7.40 0.56
C ALA A 70 -4.16 -7.47 1.12
N ARG A 71 -5.13 -7.35 0.24
CA ARG A 71 -6.54 -7.38 0.63
C ARG A 71 -6.99 -8.78 1.03
N TYR A 72 -7.98 -8.84 1.91
CA TYR A 72 -8.49 -10.11 2.42
C TYR A 72 -9.12 -11.01 1.35
N LEU A 73 -9.50 -10.45 0.20
CA LEU A 73 -10.01 -11.24 -0.92
C LEU A 73 -8.95 -12.14 -1.53
N ILE A 74 -7.68 -11.81 -1.38
CA ILE A 74 -6.57 -12.60 -1.92
C ILE A 74 -6.35 -13.81 -1.02
N ASN A 75 -6.62 -15.00 -1.54
CA ASN A 75 -6.39 -16.26 -0.85
C ASN A 75 -5.71 -17.25 -1.79
N LEU A 76 -4.38 -17.30 -1.73
CA LEU A 76 -3.58 -18.15 -2.58
C LEU A 76 -3.74 -19.64 -2.26
N ALA A 77 -4.19 -19.94 -1.05
CA ALA A 77 -4.40 -21.31 -0.58
C ALA A 77 -5.84 -21.78 -0.71
N SER A 78 -6.70 -21.03 -1.41
CA SER A 78 -8.09 -21.40 -1.59
C SER A 78 -8.22 -22.76 -2.28
N PRO A 79 -9.10 -23.65 -1.78
CA PRO A 79 -9.41 -24.90 -2.48
C PRO A 79 -10.21 -24.69 -3.76
N ASP A 80 -10.87 -23.55 -3.90
CA ASP A 80 -11.59 -23.19 -5.11
C ASP A 80 -10.62 -22.63 -6.15
N GLN A 81 -10.51 -23.31 -7.29
CA GLN A 81 -9.55 -22.95 -8.33
C GLN A 81 -9.81 -21.57 -8.93
N ALA A 82 -11.06 -21.18 -9.09
CA ALA A 82 -11.40 -19.85 -9.61
C ALA A 82 -10.92 -18.75 -8.66
N THR A 83 -11.12 -18.94 -7.35
CA THR A 83 -10.66 -18.01 -6.32
C THR A 83 -9.15 -17.96 -6.29
N GLN A 84 -8.47 -19.10 -6.39
CA GLN A 84 -7.01 -19.15 -6.39
C GLN A 84 -6.43 -18.40 -7.59
N THR A 85 -6.99 -18.60 -8.78
CA THR A 85 -6.55 -17.91 -10.00
C THR A 85 -6.75 -16.41 -9.88
N LYS A 86 -7.92 -15.97 -9.42
CA LYS A 86 -8.19 -14.55 -9.18
C LYS A 86 -7.25 -13.96 -8.15
N SER A 87 -6.94 -14.71 -7.11
CA SER A 87 -6.02 -14.26 -6.05
C SER A 87 -4.61 -14.05 -6.59
N MET A 88 -4.13 -14.95 -7.45
CA MET A 88 -2.82 -14.79 -8.09
C MET A 88 -2.78 -13.55 -8.98
N GLN A 89 -3.81 -13.34 -9.79
CA GLN A 89 -3.91 -12.16 -10.65
C GLN A 89 -3.97 -10.88 -9.83
N ALA A 90 -4.76 -10.87 -8.76
CA ALA A 90 -4.87 -9.72 -7.86
C ALA A 90 -3.56 -9.42 -7.16
N LEU A 91 -2.82 -10.45 -6.75
CA LEU A 91 -1.50 -10.28 -6.15
C LEU A 91 -0.50 -9.65 -7.12
N GLU A 92 -0.51 -10.09 -8.38
CA GLU A 92 0.34 -9.49 -9.42
C GLU A 92 0.04 -8.00 -9.59
N ILE A 93 -1.23 -7.62 -9.59
CA ILE A 93 -1.65 -6.21 -9.66
C ILE A 93 -1.15 -5.45 -8.43
N GLU A 94 -1.29 -6.02 -7.25
CA GLU A 94 -0.80 -5.41 -6.01
C GLU A 94 0.71 -5.18 -6.04
N LEU A 95 1.47 -6.18 -6.50
CA LEU A 95 2.93 -6.08 -6.61
C LEU A 95 3.34 -5.00 -7.62
N ASP A 96 2.63 -4.92 -8.75
CA ASP A 96 2.90 -3.88 -9.74
C ASP A 96 2.61 -2.48 -9.17
N ARG A 97 1.51 -2.32 -8.46
CA ARG A 97 1.18 -1.05 -7.80
C ARG A 97 2.23 -0.65 -6.76
N CYS A 98 2.70 -1.62 -5.96
CA CYS A 98 3.80 -1.39 -5.03
C CYS A 98 5.04 -0.90 -5.75
N ASN A 99 5.40 -1.54 -6.85
CA ASN A 99 6.56 -1.16 -7.64
C ASN A 99 6.43 0.27 -8.17
N GLN A 100 5.26 0.64 -8.67
CA GLN A 100 5.00 2.00 -9.17
C GLN A 100 5.11 3.03 -8.05
N LEU A 101 4.63 2.72 -6.85
CA LEU A 101 4.68 3.62 -5.70
C LEU A 101 6.03 3.61 -4.97
N GLY A 102 6.95 2.75 -5.37
CA GLY A 102 8.26 2.63 -4.71
C GLY A 102 8.21 1.88 -3.39
N ILE A 103 7.20 1.05 -3.19
CA ILE A 103 7.03 0.23 -1.98
C ILE A 103 7.66 -1.14 -2.24
N THR A 104 8.58 -1.56 -1.37
CA THR A 104 9.36 -2.78 -1.56
C THR A 104 8.80 -4.01 -0.85
N ASP A 105 7.84 -3.82 0.05
CA ASP A 105 7.35 -4.91 0.89
C ASP A 105 5.83 -4.98 0.87
N LEU A 106 5.34 -6.21 0.74
CA LEU A 106 3.91 -6.50 0.75
C LEU A 106 3.65 -7.63 1.73
N VAL A 107 2.69 -7.43 2.63
CA VAL A 107 2.26 -8.43 3.60
C VAL A 107 1.01 -9.13 3.06
N LEU A 108 1.08 -10.45 3.01
CA LEU A 108 -0.05 -11.29 2.61
C LEU A 108 -1.05 -11.52 3.75
#